data_0624dbc1eb971d91c28f5fbea26f5179
#
_entry.id   0624dbc1eb971d91c28f5fbea26f5179
#
_cell.length_a   1.000
_cell.length_b   1.000
_cell.length_c   1.000
_cell.angle_alpha   90.00
_cell.angle_beta   90.00
_cell.angle_gamma   90.00
#
_symmetry.space_group_name_H-M   'P 1'
#
loop_
_entity.id
_entity.type
_entity.pdbx_description
1 polymer ?
#
loop_
_entity_poly.entity_id
_entity_poly.type
_entity_poly.pdbx_seq_one_letter_code
_entity_poly.pdbx_strand_id
1 'polypeptide(L)'
;MRRRLLENRIQITLIFTTLVMIILRFLLNEKGRTNPDSIRFMRTSNALPVVDNTTTPLGYPLSLKFFALIGVGEFWGSKIVGILAYFFIVWFAWKKKFYLKETILIGGLFSFVSIYSYTMSEALILPFVFVFLYVGRQIMIEEIKGFKAFLYLSLILIALYNIRYSALFFIGGVLLYGILNFKKPFGKTFIYAGFTGLVFVVLYKFLFIDYYNERYVDQFLEIGLHPTSKLLVELFQGLCTTFNPFVHIAKPDGGFINYAIFGIGFLNILLMAFLFIKNKLSETGKFLVFSGVIGIICSYFIQYFYSVNAIDYRLLAPFSFPIWLVYFKKLYQVFGKLTYGITALSLMTGFAFTWLSKGNYLENRKQIQQFLKLENLENKPLKFYMESEEQLDRIQIAELISTVNPD
;
A
#
# COMPACT_ATOMS: atom_id res chain seq x y z
N MET A 1 20.87 1.71 -31.57
CA MET A 1 19.77 0.76 -31.75
C MET A 1 19.89 -0.47 -30.82
N ARG A 2 20.96 -1.25 -30.88
CA ARG A 2 21.18 -2.49 -30.06
C ARG A 2 21.07 -2.31 -28.55
N ARG A 3 21.57 -1.20 -27.96
CA ARG A 3 21.50 -0.89 -26.52
C ARG A 3 20.05 -0.64 -26.04
N ARG A 4 19.23 -0.01 -26.86
CA ARG A 4 17.81 0.30 -26.55
C ARG A 4 16.93 -0.96 -26.60
N LEU A 5 17.20 -1.83 -27.58
CA LEU A 5 16.53 -3.14 -27.69
C LEU A 5 16.81 -4.04 -26.49
N LEU A 6 18.08 -4.07 -26.03
CA LEU A 6 18.46 -4.84 -24.85
C LEU A 6 17.77 -4.33 -23.59
N GLU A 7 17.69 -3.02 -23.40
CA GLU A 7 17.01 -2.41 -22.25
C GLU A 7 15.52 -2.73 -22.24
N ASN A 8 14.84 -2.65 -23.39
CA ASN A 8 13.43 -3.02 -23.50
C ASN A 8 13.21 -4.50 -23.15
N ARG A 9 14.11 -5.41 -23.57
CA ARG A 9 14.03 -6.83 -23.21
C ARG A 9 14.15 -7.03 -21.69
N ILE A 10 15.10 -6.37 -21.01
CA ILE A 10 15.27 -6.45 -19.56
C ILE A 10 13.99 -5.97 -18.86
N GLN A 11 13.41 -4.84 -19.28
CA GLN A 11 12.19 -4.31 -18.72
C GLN A 11 11.01 -5.27 -18.87
N ILE A 12 10.81 -5.83 -20.06
CA ILE A 12 9.74 -6.81 -20.33
C ILE A 12 9.94 -8.06 -19.46
N THR A 13 11.17 -8.57 -19.38
CA THR A 13 11.47 -9.73 -18.52
C THR A 13 11.15 -9.43 -17.06
N LEU A 14 11.55 -8.27 -16.54
CA LEU A 14 11.25 -7.88 -15.16
C LEU A 14 9.74 -7.73 -14.90
N ILE A 15 8.99 -7.12 -15.83
CA ILE A 15 7.53 -7.01 -15.72
C ILE A 15 6.90 -8.40 -15.62
N PHE A 16 7.28 -9.31 -16.50
CA PHE A 16 6.75 -10.67 -16.52
C PHE A 16 7.14 -11.45 -15.26
N THR A 17 8.42 -11.39 -14.87
CA THR A 17 8.89 -12.08 -13.66
C THR A 17 8.22 -11.54 -12.41
N THR A 18 8.02 -10.22 -12.31
CA THR A 18 7.28 -9.59 -11.21
C THR A 18 5.85 -10.11 -11.14
N LEU A 19 5.15 -10.19 -12.30
CA LEU A 19 3.79 -10.73 -12.37
C LEU A 19 3.74 -12.19 -11.88
N VAL A 20 4.65 -13.02 -12.38
CA VAL A 20 4.76 -14.42 -11.93
C VAL A 20 4.99 -14.48 -10.42
N MET A 21 5.87 -13.62 -9.88
CA MET A 21 6.15 -13.57 -8.45
C MET A 21 4.93 -13.12 -7.63
N ILE A 22 4.14 -12.16 -8.09
CA ILE A 22 2.88 -11.76 -7.43
C ILE A 22 1.93 -12.96 -7.35
N ILE A 23 1.79 -13.71 -8.45
CA ILE A 23 0.92 -14.89 -8.51
C ILE A 23 1.44 -15.99 -7.58
N LEU A 24 2.70 -16.35 -7.68
CA LEU A 24 3.30 -17.39 -6.84
C LEU A 24 3.21 -17.04 -5.35
N ARG A 25 3.34 -15.76 -5.01
CA ARG A 25 3.33 -15.30 -3.62
C ARG A 25 2.00 -15.59 -2.91
N PHE A 26 0.85 -15.46 -3.56
CA PHE A 26 -0.43 -15.82 -2.93
C PHE A 26 -0.82 -17.29 -3.15
N LEU A 27 -0.40 -17.92 -4.24
CA LEU A 27 -0.70 -19.32 -4.48
C LEU A 27 0.03 -20.27 -3.51
N LEU A 28 1.28 -19.95 -3.19
CA LEU A 28 2.12 -20.81 -2.35
C LEU A 28 2.05 -20.47 -0.86
N ASN A 29 1.58 -19.28 -0.48
CA ASN A 29 1.67 -18.82 0.89
C ASN A 29 0.75 -19.61 1.85
N GLU A 30 1.27 -20.01 3.01
CA GLU A 30 0.59 -20.75 4.06
C GLU A 30 -0.66 -20.08 4.65
N LYS A 31 -0.78 -18.74 4.50
CA LYS A 31 -1.92 -17.92 4.94
C LYS A 31 -2.69 -17.29 3.77
N GLY A 32 -2.44 -17.72 2.51
CA GLY A 32 -3.08 -17.17 1.32
C GLY A 32 -2.94 -15.65 1.13
N ARG A 33 -1.97 -15.04 1.83
CA ARG A 33 -1.80 -13.57 1.89
C ARG A 33 -3.06 -12.85 2.38
N THR A 34 -3.60 -13.33 3.48
CA THR A 34 -4.72 -12.72 4.23
C THR A 34 -4.32 -12.49 5.69
N ASN A 35 -5.07 -11.66 6.38
CA ASN A 35 -4.97 -11.38 7.81
C ASN A 35 -6.35 -10.93 8.34
N PRO A 36 -6.54 -10.64 9.62
CA PRO A 36 -7.82 -10.18 10.18
C PRO A 36 -8.40 -8.95 9.45
N ASP A 37 -7.58 -7.98 9.05
CA ASP A 37 -8.05 -6.84 8.26
C ASP A 37 -8.58 -7.25 6.89
N SER A 38 -7.99 -8.27 6.28
CA SER A 38 -8.45 -8.81 4.98
C SER A 38 -9.86 -9.37 5.11
N ILE A 39 -10.13 -10.08 6.22
CA ILE A 39 -11.46 -10.64 6.53
C ILE A 39 -12.47 -9.51 6.71
N ARG A 40 -12.09 -8.46 7.45
CA ARG A 40 -12.94 -7.29 7.63
C ARG A 40 -13.32 -6.64 6.29
N PHE A 41 -12.39 -6.48 5.36
CA PHE A 41 -12.69 -5.95 4.02
C PHE A 41 -13.62 -6.87 3.22
N MET A 42 -13.41 -8.19 3.26
CA MET A 42 -14.27 -9.16 2.57
C MET A 42 -15.67 -9.16 3.18
N ARG A 43 -15.79 -9.15 4.51
CA ARG A 43 -17.06 -9.04 5.23
C ARG A 43 -17.80 -7.75 4.86
N THR A 44 -17.12 -6.60 4.91
CA THR A 44 -17.74 -5.32 4.50
C THR A 44 -18.21 -5.38 3.04
N SER A 45 -17.42 -6.00 2.14
CA SER A 45 -17.82 -6.20 0.74
C SER A 45 -19.08 -7.03 0.62
N ASN A 46 -19.16 -8.15 1.35
CA ASN A 46 -20.29 -9.07 1.30
C ASN A 46 -21.56 -8.40 1.85
N ALA A 47 -21.47 -7.70 2.99
CA ALA A 47 -22.58 -7.02 3.64
C ALA A 47 -23.18 -5.86 2.83
N LEU A 48 -22.41 -5.22 1.91
CA LEU A 48 -22.91 -4.09 1.12
C LEU A 48 -24.20 -4.45 0.36
N PRO A 49 -25.24 -3.58 0.38
CA PRO A 49 -25.20 -2.14 0.75
C PRO A 49 -25.33 -1.85 2.26
N VAL A 50 -25.47 -2.84 3.11
CA VAL A 50 -25.52 -2.66 4.56
C VAL A 50 -24.12 -2.29 5.06
N VAL A 51 -23.99 -1.24 5.83
CA VAL A 51 -22.76 -0.79 6.45
C VAL A 51 -22.83 -1.09 7.94
N ASP A 52 -21.82 -1.78 8.43
CA ASP A 52 -21.67 -2.05 9.86
C ASP A 52 -20.89 -0.93 10.58
N ASN A 53 -20.76 -1.06 11.90
CA ASN A 53 -20.05 -0.07 12.74
C ASN A 53 -18.51 -0.07 12.57
N THR A 54 -17.96 -0.88 11.70
CA THR A 54 -16.50 -0.88 11.44
C THR A 54 -16.05 0.35 10.66
N THR A 55 -16.98 1.02 9.96
CA THR A 55 -16.75 2.23 9.16
C THR A 55 -15.48 2.19 8.31
N THR A 56 -15.16 1.02 7.77
CA THR A 56 -14.02 0.80 6.87
C THR A 56 -14.14 1.67 5.62
N PRO A 57 -13.04 2.27 5.10
CA PRO A 57 -13.08 3.00 3.83
C PRO A 57 -13.65 2.14 2.71
N LEU A 58 -14.69 2.64 2.02
CA LEU A 58 -15.51 1.83 1.11
C LEU A 58 -14.84 1.49 -0.24
N GLY A 59 -13.78 2.21 -0.64
CA GLY A 59 -13.18 2.05 -1.96
C GLY A 59 -12.66 0.63 -2.24
N TYR A 60 -12.00 0.01 -1.25
CA TYR A 60 -11.53 -1.36 -1.41
C TYR A 60 -12.66 -2.40 -1.32
N PRO A 61 -13.56 -2.38 -0.32
CA PRO A 61 -14.75 -3.25 -0.29
C PRO A 61 -15.59 -3.19 -1.55
N LEU A 62 -15.83 -1.99 -2.12
CA LEU A 62 -16.57 -1.83 -3.39
C LEU A 62 -15.87 -2.53 -4.55
N SER A 63 -14.53 -2.47 -4.60
CA SER A 63 -13.77 -3.19 -5.62
C SER A 63 -13.91 -4.71 -5.50
N LEU A 64 -13.94 -5.23 -4.27
CA LEU A 64 -14.19 -6.65 -4.01
C LEU A 64 -15.63 -7.05 -4.39
N LYS A 65 -16.63 -6.22 -4.00
CA LYS A 65 -18.04 -6.42 -4.36
C LYS A 65 -18.26 -6.53 -5.86
N PHE A 66 -17.57 -5.70 -6.64
CA PHE A 66 -17.63 -5.79 -8.09
C PHE A 66 -17.25 -7.19 -8.60
N PHE A 67 -16.16 -7.78 -8.08
CA PHE A 67 -15.76 -9.13 -8.46
C PHE A 67 -16.68 -10.21 -7.91
N ALA A 68 -17.23 -10.04 -6.71
CA ALA A 68 -18.21 -10.94 -6.13
C ALA A 68 -19.49 -11.01 -6.98
N LEU A 69 -19.98 -9.86 -7.46
CA LEU A 69 -21.17 -9.77 -8.32
C LEU A 69 -21.03 -10.52 -9.67
N ILE A 70 -19.82 -10.65 -10.18
CA ILE A 70 -19.55 -11.45 -11.39
C ILE A 70 -19.16 -12.90 -11.09
N GLY A 71 -19.36 -13.37 -9.84
CA GLY A 71 -19.18 -14.76 -9.45
C GLY A 71 -17.73 -15.18 -9.11
N VAL A 72 -16.79 -14.22 -8.97
CA VAL A 72 -15.39 -14.53 -8.66
C VAL A 72 -15.16 -14.70 -7.16
N GLY A 73 -15.98 -14.09 -6.32
CA GLY A 73 -15.85 -14.06 -4.85
C GLY A 73 -14.78 -13.06 -4.38
N GLU A 74 -14.90 -12.63 -3.13
CA GLU A 74 -14.09 -11.54 -2.55
C GLU A 74 -12.61 -11.89 -2.46
N PHE A 75 -12.31 -13.12 -2.04
CA PHE A 75 -10.92 -13.58 -1.92
C PHE A 75 -10.18 -13.51 -3.26
N TRP A 76 -10.72 -14.14 -4.31
CA TRP A 76 -10.11 -14.11 -5.64
C TRP A 76 -10.17 -12.73 -6.28
N GLY A 77 -11.27 -11.99 -6.05
CA GLY A 77 -11.42 -10.61 -6.45
C GLY A 77 -10.25 -9.75 -5.92
N SER A 78 -9.84 -9.96 -4.68
CA SER A 78 -8.70 -9.26 -4.08
C SER A 78 -7.38 -9.52 -4.82
N LYS A 79 -7.14 -10.76 -5.26
CA LYS A 79 -5.93 -11.13 -6.02
C LYS A 79 -5.93 -10.48 -7.40
N ILE A 80 -7.08 -10.46 -8.05
CA ILE A 80 -7.27 -9.78 -9.34
C ILE A 80 -7.06 -8.27 -9.19
N VAL A 81 -7.59 -7.63 -8.13
CA VAL A 81 -7.34 -6.21 -7.84
C VAL A 81 -5.85 -5.91 -7.74
N GLY A 82 -5.09 -6.75 -7.01
CA GLY A 82 -3.64 -6.57 -6.89
C GLY A 82 -2.90 -6.69 -8.23
N ILE A 83 -3.24 -7.68 -9.05
CA ILE A 83 -2.68 -7.88 -10.39
C ILE A 83 -3.02 -6.69 -11.30
N LEU A 84 -4.29 -6.27 -11.31
CA LEU A 84 -4.74 -5.13 -12.12
C LEU A 84 -4.10 -3.82 -11.66
N ALA A 85 -3.89 -3.61 -10.36
CA ALA A 85 -3.18 -2.46 -9.82
C ALA A 85 -1.75 -2.39 -10.35
N TYR A 86 -1.00 -3.50 -10.32
CA TYR A 86 0.33 -3.58 -10.91
C TYR A 86 0.34 -3.26 -12.41
N PHE A 87 -0.54 -3.92 -13.18
CA PHE A 87 -0.64 -3.68 -14.63
C PHE A 87 -1.00 -2.24 -14.95
N PHE A 88 -1.96 -1.67 -14.22
CA PHE A 88 -2.37 -0.29 -14.43
C PHE A 88 -1.21 0.68 -14.24
N ILE A 89 -0.41 0.53 -13.17
CA ILE A 89 0.72 1.42 -12.91
C ILE A 89 1.74 1.32 -14.03
N VAL A 90 2.11 0.10 -14.45
CA VAL A 90 3.09 -0.11 -15.55
C VAL A 90 2.56 0.45 -16.87
N TRP A 91 1.31 0.15 -17.22
CA TRP A 91 0.67 0.66 -18.44
C TRP A 91 0.57 2.18 -18.44
N PHE A 92 0.13 2.78 -17.32
CA PHE A 92 0.01 4.23 -17.20
C PHE A 92 1.38 4.92 -17.29
N ALA A 93 2.39 4.38 -16.61
CA ALA A 93 3.78 4.85 -16.69
C ALA A 93 4.30 4.83 -18.14
N TRP A 94 4.02 3.76 -18.87
CA TRP A 94 4.38 3.61 -20.26
C TRP A 94 3.64 4.62 -21.15
N LYS A 95 2.31 4.69 -21.03
CA LYS A 95 1.46 5.57 -21.86
C LYS A 95 1.76 7.05 -21.62
N LYS A 96 2.00 7.43 -20.36
CA LYS A 96 2.28 8.83 -19.96
C LYS A 96 3.75 9.20 -19.97
N LYS A 97 4.64 8.27 -20.26
CA LYS A 97 6.12 8.44 -20.19
C LYS A 97 6.56 9.03 -18.84
N PHE A 98 5.93 8.55 -17.77
CA PHE A 98 6.11 9.04 -16.41
C PHE A 98 6.74 7.97 -15.55
N TYR A 99 8.03 8.10 -15.23
CA TYR A 99 8.79 7.18 -14.36
C TYR A 99 8.68 5.68 -14.72
N LEU A 100 8.63 5.32 -16.01
CA LEU A 100 8.42 3.92 -16.43
C LEU A 100 9.49 2.96 -15.89
N LYS A 101 10.76 3.34 -16.01
CA LYS A 101 11.88 2.50 -15.56
C LYS A 101 11.82 2.28 -14.05
N GLU A 102 11.63 3.36 -13.33
CA GLU A 102 11.55 3.39 -11.88
C GLU A 102 10.35 2.57 -11.38
N THR A 103 9.23 2.69 -12.05
CA THR A 103 8.01 1.91 -11.76
C THR A 103 8.25 0.41 -11.90
N ILE A 104 8.93 -0.02 -12.97
CA ILE A 104 9.29 -1.43 -13.17
C ILE A 104 10.24 -1.91 -12.07
N LEU A 105 11.22 -1.08 -11.70
CA LEU A 105 12.18 -1.40 -10.64
C LEU A 105 11.49 -1.57 -9.29
N ILE A 106 10.60 -0.65 -8.92
CA ILE A 106 9.85 -0.69 -7.66
C ILE A 106 8.90 -1.88 -7.63
N GLY A 107 8.16 -2.11 -8.73
CA GLY A 107 7.21 -3.21 -8.82
C GLY A 107 7.84 -4.57 -8.52
N GLY A 108 9.12 -4.78 -8.91
CA GLY A 108 9.85 -6.00 -8.63
C GLY A 108 10.56 -6.06 -7.27
N LEU A 109 10.47 -5.00 -6.43
CA LEU A 109 10.91 -5.11 -5.04
C LEU A 109 10.02 -6.10 -4.28
N PHE A 110 10.61 -6.95 -3.47
CA PHE A 110 9.87 -7.98 -2.74
C PHE A 110 8.78 -7.41 -1.83
N SER A 111 8.99 -6.23 -1.26
CA SER A 111 7.97 -5.50 -0.50
C SER A 111 6.73 -5.18 -1.35
N PHE A 112 6.91 -4.67 -2.57
CA PHE A 112 5.80 -4.33 -3.46
C PHE A 112 5.14 -5.57 -4.07
N VAL A 113 5.91 -6.62 -4.43
CA VAL A 113 5.36 -7.94 -4.80
C VAL A 113 4.45 -8.46 -3.68
N SER A 114 4.90 -8.35 -2.43
CA SER A 114 4.12 -8.75 -1.26
C SER A 114 2.83 -7.94 -1.11
N ILE A 115 2.86 -6.62 -1.38
CA ILE A 115 1.69 -5.74 -1.33
C ILE A 115 0.66 -6.12 -2.41
N TYR A 116 1.09 -6.27 -3.67
CA TYR A 116 0.17 -6.64 -4.75
C TYR A 116 -0.46 -8.03 -4.58
N SER A 117 0.20 -8.93 -3.86
CA SER A 117 -0.34 -10.27 -3.58
C SER A 117 -1.28 -10.32 -2.38
N TYR A 118 -1.36 -9.24 -1.57
CA TYR A 118 -2.09 -9.21 -0.31
C TYR A 118 -3.56 -8.80 -0.51
N THR A 119 -4.46 -9.37 0.29
CA THR A 119 -5.89 -8.98 0.31
C THR A 119 -6.07 -7.73 1.16
N MET A 120 -5.59 -6.58 0.66
CA MET A 120 -5.55 -5.33 1.41
C MET A 120 -5.67 -4.10 0.50
N SER A 121 -6.14 -3.00 1.07
CA SER A 121 -6.33 -1.72 0.37
C SER A 121 -5.04 -1.09 -0.14
N GLU A 122 -3.86 -1.50 0.39
CA GLU A 122 -2.55 -1.02 -0.04
C GLU A 122 -2.26 -1.31 -1.51
N ALA A 123 -2.72 -2.43 -2.03
CA ALA A 123 -2.58 -2.74 -3.45
C ALA A 123 -3.38 -1.77 -4.32
N LEU A 124 -4.62 -1.47 -3.93
CA LEU A 124 -5.52 -0.60 -4.68
C LEU A 124 -5.10 0.88 -4.62
N ILE A 125 -4.58 1.36 -3.50
CA ILE A 125 -4.23 2.78 -3.36
C ILE A 125 -3.04 3.19 -4.24
N LEU A 126 -2.08 2.28 -4.52
CA LEU A 126 -0.87 2.60 -5.28
C LEU A 126 -1.13 3.17 -6.69
N PRO A 127 -2.06 2.62 -7.52
CA PRO A 127 -2.46 3.24 -8.78
C PRO A 127 -2.94 4.68 -8.63
N PHE A 128 -3.76 4.94 -7.62
CA PHE A 128 -4.29 6.29 -7.35
C PHE A 128 -3.20 7.24 -6.87
N VAL A 129 -2.28 6.78 -6.03
CA VAL A 129 -1.08 7.56 -5.66
C VAL A 129 -0.26 7.89 -6.91
N PHE A 130 -0.05 6.94 -7.81
CA PHE A 130 0.70 7.18 -9.04
C PHE A 130 0.03 8.22 -9.94
N VAL A 131 -1.29 8.14 -10.11
CA VAL A 131 -2.08 9.14 -10.85
C VAL A 131 -2.03 10.50 -10.14
N PHE A 132 -2.13 10.55 -8.83
CA PHE A 132 -1.98 11.76 -8.01
C PHE A 132 -0.64 12.46 -8.29
N LEU A 133 0.46 11.73 -8.23
CA LEU A 133 1.80 12.26 -8.50
C LEU A 133 1.93 12.78 -9.95
N TYR A 134 1.32 12.08 -10.91
CA TYR A 134 1.28 12.51 -12.31
C TYR A 134 0.47 13.80 -12.48
N VAL A 135 -0.74 13.86 -11.91
CA VAL A 135 -1.60 15.05 -11.97
C VAL A 135 -0.89 16.25 -11.30
N GLY A 136 -0.31 16.06 -10.12
CA GLY A 136 0.49 17.10 -9.46
C GLY A 136 1.62 17.62 -10.35
N ARG A 137 2.38 16.72 -11.02
CA ARG A 137 3.39 17.13 -11.99
C ARG A 137 2.79 17.94 -13.15
N GLN A 138 1.69 17.48 -13.75
CA GLN A 138 1.07 18.15 -14.89
C GLN A 138 0.59 19.57 -14.54
N ILE A 139 0.11 19.77 -13.31
CA ILE A 139 -0.24 21.09 -12.79
C ILE A 139 1.01 21.96 -12.60
N MET A 140 2.08 21.41 -12.04
CA MET A 140 3.34 22.14 -11.79
C MET A 140 4.05 22.58 -13.06
N ILE A 141 3.95 21.81 -14.17
CA ILE A 141 4.50 22.17 -15.48
C ILE A 141 3.49 22.89 -16.37
N GLU A 142 2.35 23.27 -15.81
CA GLU A 142 1.28 24.02 -16.44
C GLU A 142 0.62 23.38 -17.68
N GLU A 143 0.70 22.05 -17.80
CA GLU A 143 -0.04 21.27 -18.81
C GLU A 143 -1.54 21.20 -18.50
N ILE A 144 -1.89 21.20 -17.21
CA ILE A 144 -3.28 21.26 -16.72
C ILE A 144 -3.40 22.52 -15.87
N LYS A 145 -4.36 23.40 -16.23
CA LYS A 145 -4.53 24.73 -15.58
C LYS A 145 -5.97 25.00 -15.14
N GLY A 146 -6.12 26.02 -14.32
CA GLY A 146 -7.40 26.58 -13.90
C GLY A 146 -8.30 25.56 -13.24
N PHE A 147 -9.60 25.62 -13.55
CA PHE A 147 -10.60 24.77 -12.92
C PHE A 147 -10.36 23.26 -13.14
N LYS A 148 -9.84 22.85 -14.31
CA LYS A 148 -9.52 21.46 -14.59
C LYS A 148 -8.42 20.93 -13.65
N ALA A 149 -7.41 21.73 -13.38
CA ALA A 149 -6.33 21.37 -12.46
C ALA A 149 -6.87 21.17 -11.03
N PHE A 150 -7.68 22.12 -10.56
CA PHE A 150 -8.35 22.03 -9.28
C PHE A 150 -9.25 20.79 -9.18
N LEU A 151 -10.11 20.56 -10.18
CA LEU A 151 -11.05 19.45 -10.18
C LEU A 151 -10.34 18.09 -10.16
N TYR A 152 -9.34 17.89 -11.05
CA TYR A 152 -8.63 16.60 -11.11
C TYR A 152 -7.87 16.31 -9.82
N LEU A 153 -7.20 17.32 -9.24
CA LEU A 153 -6.46 17.15 -8.00
C LEU A 153 -7.41 16.87 -6.82
N SER A 154 -8.54 17.57 -6.72
CA SER A 154 -9.54 17.35 -5.68
C SER A 154 -10.17 15.95 -5.78
N LEU A 155 -10.57 15.52 -6.98
CA LEU A 155 -11.19 14.21 -7.19
C LEU A 155 -10.24 13.07 -6.83
N ILE A 156 -8.95 13.17 -7.20
CA ILE A 156 -8.00 12.12 -6.86
C ILE A 156 -7.70 12.06 -5.36
N LEU A 157 -7.63 13.21 -4.67
CA LEU A 157 -7.46 13.26 -3.22
C LEU A 157 -8.65 12.63 -2.49
N ILE A 158 -9.88 12.93 -2.93
CA ILE A 158 -11.11 12.32 -2.42
C ILE A 158 -11.11 10.81 -2.67
N ALA A 159 -10.75 10.37 -3.87
CA ALA A 159 -10.67 8.95 -4.20
C ALA A 159 -9.64 8.22 -3.33
N LEU A 160 -8.47 8.80 -3.11
CA LEU A 160 -7.44 8.25 -2.22
C LEU A 160 -7.98 8.05 -0.80
N TYR A 161 -8.69 9.04 -0.25
CA TYR A 161 -9.25 8.97 1.10
C TYR A 161 -10.33 7.89 1.22
N ASN A 162 -11.17 7.72 0.20
CA ASN A 162 -12.18 6.65 0.16
C ASN A 162 -11.58 5.24 0.06
N ILE A 163 -10.34 5.11 -0.42
CA ILE A 163 -9.62 3.82 -0.43
C ILE A 163 -8.97 3.57 0.93
N ARG A 164 -8.42 4.64 1.55
CA ARG A 164 -7.68 4.51 2.80
C ARG A 164 -7.64 5.83 3.57
N TYR A 165 -8.02 5.83 4.83
CA TYR A 165 -8.05 7.05 5.67
C TYR A 165 -6.68 7.71 5.85
N SER A 166 -5.57 6.94 5.83
CA SER A 166 -4.23 7.52 5.87
C SER A 166 -3.90 8.43 4.67
N ALA A 167 -4.69 8.40 3.60
CA ALA A 167 -4.57 9.36 2.51
C ALA A 167 -4.88 10.81 2.91
N LEU A 168 -5.46 11.04 4.11
CA LEU A 168 -5.50 12.36 4.75
C LEU A 168 -4.13 13.04 4.77
N PHE A 169 -3.05 12.26 4.88
CA PHE A 169 -1.68 12.80 4.89
C PHE A 169 -1.26 13.34 3.52
N PHE A 170 -1.77 12.79 2.42
CA PHE A 170 -1.60 13.40 1.09
C PHE A 170 -2.40 14.70 0.94
N ILE A 171 -3.61 14.76 1.50
CA ILE A 171 -4.44 15.98 1.49
C ILE A 171 -3.72 17.09 2.25
N GLY A 172 -3.27 16.82 3.48
CA GLY A 172 -2.49 17.76 4.28
C GLY A 172 -1.16 18.13 3.61
N GLY A 173 -0.47 17.14 3.01
CA GLY A 173 0.77 17.35 2.28
C GLY A 173 0.60 18.28 1.07
N VAL A 174 -0.47 18.10 0.29
CA VAL A 174 -0.79 18.98 -0.86
C VAL A 174 -1.10 20.40 -0.39
N LEU A 175 -1.91 20.56 0.66
CA LEU A 175 -2.21 21.87 1.24
C LEU A 175 -0.93 22.57 1.71
N LEU A 176 -0.10 21.90 2.49
CA LEU A 176 1.16 22.41 3.00
C LEU A 176 2.14 22.76 1.85
N TYR A 177 2.26 21.89 0.85
CA TYR A 177 3.10 22.16 -0.31
C TYR A 177 2.62 23.37 -1.11
N GLY A 178 1.30 23.55 -1.24
CA GLY A 178 0.70 24.72 -1.85
C GLY A 178 1.00 26.01 -1.08
N ILE A 179 0.90 25.99 0.25
CA ILE A 179 1.24 27.13 1.13
C ILE A 179 2.73 27.49 0.98
N LEU A 180 3.64 26.54 1.07
CA LEU A 180 5.08 26.75 0.92
C LEU A 180 5.47 27.28 -0.46
N ASN A 181 4.64 27.03 -1.47
CA ASN A 181 4.86 27.49 -2.85
C ASN A 181 3.77 28.46 -3.31
N PHE A 182 3.18 29.24 -2.41
CA PHE A 182 2.04 30.13 -2.71
C PHE A 182 2.32 31.11 -3.87
N LYS A 183 3.55 31.57 -4.00
CA LYS A 183 3.97 32.50 -5.08
C LYS A 183 4.09 31.82 -6.46
N LYS A 184 4.11 30.50 -6.52
CA LYS A 184 4.18 29.75 -7.80
C LYS A 184 2.79 29.60 -8.42
N PRO A 185 2.67 29.50 -9.76
CA PRO A 185 1.37 29.42 -10.45
C PRO A 185 0.47 28.30 -9.93
N PHE A 186 1.05 27.15 -9.55
CA PHE A 186 0.30 26.00 -9.05
C PHE A 186 -0.09 26.11 -7.55
N GLY A 187 0.53 27.01 -6.77
CA GLY A 187 0.35 27.07 -5.32
C GLY A 187 -1.10 27.22 -4.90
N LYS A 188 -1.82 28.16 -5.50
CA LYS A 188 -3.27 28.37 -5.21
C LYS A 188 -4.11 27.14 -5.54
N THR A 189 -3.83 26.46 -6.67
CA THR A 189 -4.56 25.25 -7.05
C THR A 189 -4.38 24.14 -6.02
N PHE A 190 -3.15 23.94 -5.51
CA PHE A 190 -2.85 22.96 -4.46
C PHE A 190 -3.56 23.30 -3.15
N ILE A 191 -3.56 24.58 -2.75
CA ILE A 191 -4.28 25.05 -1.55
C ILE A 191 -5.77 24.76 -1.67
N TYR A 192 -6.41 25.17 -2.77
CA TYR A 192 -7.84 24.95 -2.97
C TYR A 192 -8.20 23.46 -3.01
N ALA A 193 -7.43 22.65 -3.72
CA ALA A 193 -7.67 21.20 -3.78
C ALA A 193 -7.46 20.52 -2.42
N GLY A 194 -6.40 20.88 -1.68
CA GLY A 194 -6.15 20.37 -0.34
C GLY A 194 -7.26 20.79 0.64
N PHE A 195 -7.70 22.05 0.59
CA PHE A 195 -8.81 22.52 1.40
C PHE A 195 -10.13 21.80 1.08
N THR A 196 -10.45 21.62 -0.21
CA THR A 196 -11.62 20.83 -0.64
C THR A 196 -11.55 19.38 -0.13
N GLY A 197 -10.36 18.78 -0.18
CA GLY A 197 -10.12 17.45 0.39
C GLY A 197 -10.39 17.42 1.90
N LEU A 198 -9.94 18.42 2.66
CA LEU A 198 -10.21 18.51 4.10
C LEU A 198 -11.71 18.70 4.38
N VAL A 199 -12.40 19.56 3.64
CA VAL A 199 -13.85 19.73 3.77
C VAL A 199 -14.56 18.39 3.51
N PHE A 200 -14.15 17.66 2.47
CA PHE A 200 -14.68 16.32 2.21
C PHE A 200 -14.45 15.36 3.38
N VAL A 201 -13.25 15.32 3.96
CA VAL A 201 -12.91 14.47 5.13
C VAL A 201 -13.83 14.80 6.31
N VAL A 202 -14.04 16.08 6.60
CA VAL A 202 -14.94 16.54 7.69
C VAL A 202 -16.37 16.09 7.42
N LEU A 203 -16.88 16.32 6.21
CA LEU A 203 -18.23 15.86 5.83
C LEU A 203 -18.36 14.35 5.89
N TYR A 204 -17.35 13.62 5.40
CA TYR A 204 -17.33 12.14 5.43
C TYR A 204 -17.31 11.61 6.87
N LYS A 205 -16.57 12.29 7.77
CA LYS A 205 -16.60 11.95 9.20
C LYS A 205 -18.02 12.07 9.75
N PHE A 206 -18.69 13.21 9.61
CA PHE A 206 -20.01 13.41 10.19
C PHE A 206 -21.12 12.58 9.52
N LEU A 207 -21.10 12.47 8.18
CA LEU A 207 -22.18 11.83 7.42
C LEU A 207 -22.01 10.31 7.30
N PHE A 208 -20.82 9.79 7.51
CA PHE A 208 -20.55 8.36 7.36
C PHE A 208 -19.96 7.76 8.64
N ILE A 209 -18.79 8.23 9.10
CA ILE A 209 -18.08 7.59 10.23
C ILE A 209 -18.92 7.73 11.49
N ASP A 210 -19.28 8.93 11.90
CA ASP A 210 -20.03 9.18 13.15
C ASP A 210 -21.46 8.65 13.06
N TYR A 211 -22.07 8.63 11.88
CA TYR A 211 -23.41 8.09 11.67
C TYR A 211 -23.49 6.57 11.96
N TYR A 212 -22.50 5.80 11.55
CA TYR A 212 -22.45 4.35 11.77
C TYR A 212 -21.68 3.95 13.03
N ASN A 213 -20.76 4.80 13.52
CA ASN A 213 -19.96 4.55 14.72
C ASN A 213 -19.60 5.87 15.42
N GLU A 214 -20.47 6.33 16.30
CA GLU A 214 -20.24 7.57 17.08
C GLU A 214 -18.96 7.54 17.91
N ARG A 215 -18.52 6.35 18.34
CA ARG A 215 -17.33 6.17 19.18
C ARG A 215 -16.05 5.90 18.40
N TYR A 216 -16.08 5.95 17.07
CA TYR A 216 -14.90 5.58 16.27
C TYR A 216 -13.65 6.41 16.65
N VAL A 217 -13.82 7.72 16.79
CA VAL A 217 -12.71 8.62 17.14
C VAL A 217 -12.34 8.46 18.61
N ASP A 218 -13.33 8.32 19.50
CA ASP A 218 -13.11 8.16 20.93
C ASP A 218 -12.35 6.86 21.23
N GLN A 219 -12.75 5.75 20.62
CA GLN A 219 -12.02 4.49 20.70
C GLN A 219 -10.56 4.63 20.26
N PHE A 220 -10.29 5.43 19.24
CA PHE A 220 -8.94 5.70 18.78
C PHE A 220 -8.16 6.54 19.77
N LEU A 221 -8.80 7.50 20.43
CA LEU A 221 -8.20 8.35 21.48
C LEU A 221 -8.05 7.62 22.82
N GLU A 222 -8.95 6.69 23.15
CA GLU A 222 -8.91 5.88 24.38
C GLU A 222 -7.69 4.94 24.43
N ILE A 223 -7.09 4.57 23.27
CA ILE A 223 -5.84 3.81 23.22
C ILE A 223 -4.71 4.57 23.93
N GLY A 224 -4.83 5.89 24.02
CA GLY A 224 -4.04 6.77 24.87
C GLY A 224 -2.64 7.08 24.34
N LEU A 225 -2.06 8.12 24.93
CA LEU A 225 -0.69 8.55 24.67
C LEU A 225 0.28 7.68 25.50
N HIS A 226 0.93 6.71 24.87
CA HIS A 226 1.92 5.85 25.54
C HIS A 226 3.29 5.93 24.84
N PRO A 227 3.91 7.12 24.72
CA PRO A 227 5.22 7.26 24.10
C PRO A 227 6.28 6.53 24.94
N THR A 228 6.97 5.58 24.33
CA THR A 228 8.06 4.83 24.97
C THR A 228 9.29 4.80 24.08
N SER A 229 10.48 4.63 24.69
CA SER A 229 11.71 4.42 23.92
C SER A 229 11.63 3.20 23.00
N LYS A 230 10.86 2.18 23.37
CA LYS A 230 10.60 1.00 22.56
C LYS A 230 9.93 1.37 21.24
N LEU A 231 8.93 2.25 21.27
CA LEU A 231 8.26 2.74 20.05
C LEU A 231 9.22 3.44 19.09
N LEU A 232 10.18 4.21 19.58
CA LEU A 232 11.19 4.85 18.73
C LEU A 232 12.05 3.80 18.00
N VAL A 233 12.41 2.72 18.68
CA VAL A 233 13.14 1.60 18.06
C VAL A 233 12.28 0.92 17.01
N GLU A 234 11.01 0.64 17.30
CA GLU A 234 10.06 0.04 16.34
C GLU A 234 9.84 0.93 15.11
N LEU A 235 9.70 2.25 15.30
CA LEU A 235 9.60 3.22 14.20
C LEU A 235 10.84 3.18 13.30
N PHE A 236 12.03 3.13 13.91
CA PHE A 236 13.28 3.04 13.16
C PHE A 236 13.38 1.72 12.40
N GLN A 237 13.02 0.60 13.02
CA GLN A 237 13.00 -0.72 12.39
C GLN A 237 11.99 -0.79 11.24
N GLY A 238 10.79 -0.23 11.42
CA GLY A 238 9.77 -0.11 10.38
C GLY A 238 10.27 0.71 9.17
N LEU A 239 11.00 1.79 9.43
CA LEU A 239 11.61 2.59 8.37
C LEU A 239 12.70 1.80 7.62
N CYS A 240 13.56 1.09 8.36
CA CYS A 240 14.61 0.26 7.77
C CYS A 240 14.02 -0.86 6.89
N THR A 241 12.98 -1.56 7.34
CA THR A 241 12.33 -2.61 6.53
C THR A 241 11.60 -2.03 5.32
N THR A 242 11.02 -0.84 5.43
CA THR A 242 10.36 -0.13 4.32
C THR A 242 11.34 0.23 3.20
N PHE A 243 12.54 0.63 3.57
CA PHE A 243 13.59 1.03 2.62
C PHE A 243 14.67 -0.03 2.40
N ASN A 244 14.47 -1.27 2.88
CA ASN A 244 15.30 -2.40 2.47
C ASN A 244 14.83 -2.89 1.08
N PRO A 245 15.68 -2.84 0.04
CA PRO A 245 15.27 -3.23 -1.30
C PRO A 245 15.09 -4.74 -1.46
N PHE A 246 15.60 -5.57 -0.55
CA PHE A 246 15.66 -7.03 -0.72
C PHE A 246 14.70 -7.77 0.21
N VAL A 247 14.66 -7.39 1.50
CA VAL A 247 13.90 -8.11 2.52
C VAL A 247 13.18 -7.11 3.44
N HIS A 248 11.86 -7.24 3.53
CA HIS A 248 11.03 -6.40 4.39
C HIS A 248 10.50 -7.14 5.63
N ILE A 249 10.83 -8.43 5.76
CA ILE A 249 10.37 -9.28 6.87
C ILE A 249 11.52 -9.39 7.87
N ALA A 250 11.34 -8.78 9.05
CA ALA A 250 12.28 -8.88 10.16
C ALA A 250 11.50 -8.84 11.49
N LYS A 251 11.97 -9.61 12.47
CA LYS A 251 11.42 -9.58 13.85
C LYS A 251 12.30 -8.69 14.71
N PRO A 252 11.74 -7.80 15.55
CA PRO A 252 12.52 -6.91 16.43
C PRO A 252 13.55 -7.62 17.28
N ASP A 253 13.20 -8.79 17.82
CA ASP A 253 14.03 -9.57 18.76
C ASP A 253 14.69 -10.79 18.09
N GLY A 254 14.83 -10.79 16.77
CA GLY A 254 15.10 -11.98 15.97
C GLY A 254 16.57 -12.30 15.67
N GLY A 255 17.54 -11.78 16.42
CA GLY A 255 18.96 -12.14 16.29
C GLY A 255 19.67 -11.53 15.08
N PHE A 256 20.89 -12.02 14.78
CA PHE A 256 21.83 -11.43 13.82
C PHE A 256 21.24 -11.17 12.41
N ILE A 257 20.45 -12.10 11.89
CA ILE A 257 19.85 -11.96 10.54
C ILE A 257 18.92 -10.74 10.48
N ASN A 258 18.10 -10.54 11.52
CA ASN A 258 17.19 -9.41 11.57
C ASN A 258 17.94 -8.09 11.70
N TYR A 259 19.00 -8.03 12.51
CA TYR A 259 19.88 -6.86 12.57
C TYR A 259 20.56 -6.56 11.24
N ALA A 260 20.96 -7.58 10.48
CA ALA A 260 21.50 -7.42 9.13
C ALA A 260 20.44 -6.83 8.17
N ILE A 261 19.17 -7.28 8.27
CA ILE A 261 18.06 -6.72 7.46
C ILE A 261 17.85 -5.23 7.79
N PHE A 262 17.82 -4.85 9.07
CA PHE A 262 17.72 -3.45 9.48
C PHE A 262 18.93 -2.64 9.03
N GLY A 263 20.12 -3.19 9.15
CA GLY A 263 21.38 -2.56 8.72
C GLY A 263 21.39 -2.25 7.22
N ILE A 264 20.97 -3.18 6.38
CA ILE A 264 20.84 -2.97 4.93
C ILE A 264 19.84 -1.85 4.62
N GLY A 265 18.68 -1.85 5.30
CA GLY A 265 17.69 -0.80 5.13
C GLY A 265 18.22 0.58 5.54
N PHE A 266 18.91 0.65 6.68
CA PHE A 266 19.55 1.88 7.15
C PHE A 266 20.62 2.41 6.18
N LEU A 267 21.52 1.54 5.71
CA LEU A 267 22.53 1.92 4.71
C LEU A 267 21.89 2.42 3.41
N ASN A 268 20.77 1.80 3.00
CA ASN A 268 20.04 2.26 1.82
C ASN A 268 19.39 3.65 2.05
N ILE A 269 18.87 3.93 3.25
CA ILE A 269 18.37 5.27 3.62
C ILE A 269 19.49 6.30 3.57
N LEU A 270 20.67 5.98 4.09
CA LEU A 270 21.84 6.88 4.02
C LEU A 270 22.27 7.14 2.58
N LEU A 271 22.30 6.11 1.73
CA LEU A 271 22.60 6.25 0.31
C LEU A 271 21.53 7.11 -0.40
N MET A 272 20.26 6.93 -0.07
CA MET A 272 19.16 7.74 -0.60
C MET A 272 19.33 9.22 -0.22
N ALA A 273 19.58 9.51 1.05
CA ALA A 273 19.83 10.86 1.54
C ALA A 273 21.05 11.49 0.86
N PHE A 274 22.15 10.75 0.76
CA PHE A 274 23.34 11.19 0.05
C PHE A 274 23.06 11.56 -1.42
N LEU A 275 22.33 10.72 -2.15
CA LEU A 275 21.99 10.97 -3.54
C LEU A 275 21.06 12.17 -3.72
N PHE A 276 20.14 12.39 -2.78
CA PHE A 276 19.22 13.54 -2.82
C PHE A 276 19.95 14.86 -2.51
N ILE A 277 20.94 14.84 -1.62
CA ILE A 277 21.77 16.01 -1.29
C ILE A 277 22.73 16.31 -2.42
N LYS A 278 23.50 15.31 -2.89
CA LYS A 278 24.51 15.48 -3.92
C LYS A 278 23.92 15.91 -5.28
N ASN A 279 22.76 15.38 -5.64
CA ASN A 279 22.13 15.64 -6.93
C ASN A 279 20.85 16.45 -6.73
N LYS A 280 20.85 17.74 -7.09
CA LYS A 280 19.67 18.60 -6.99
C LYS A 280 18.41 17.91 -7.53
N LEU A 281 17.35 17.92 -6.73
CA LEU A 281 16.05 17.40 -7.15
C LEU A 281 15.37 18.38 -8.11
N SER A 282 14.74 17.86 -9.15
CA SER A 282 13.82 18.64 -9.97
C SER A 282 12.62 19.08 -9.15
N GLU A 283 11.88 20.10 -9.56
CA GLU A 283 10.65 20.54 -8.86
C GLU A 283 9.66 19.38 -8.68
N THR A 284 9.45 18.56 -9.72
CA THR A 284 8.65 17.33 -9.58
C THR A 284 9.23 16.38 -8.54
N GLY A 285 10.57 16.17 -8.55
CA GLY A 285 11.21 15.32 -7.56
C GLY A 285 11.04 15.82 -6.13
N LYS A 286 11.11 17.13 -5.92
CA LYS A 286 10.83 17.75 -4.60
C LYS A 286 9.40 17.47 -4.15
N PHE A 287 8.42 17.62 -5.04
CA PHE A 287 7.01 17.34 -4.73
C PHE A 287 6.80 15.86 -4.36
N LEU A 288 7.38 14.93 -5.12
CA LEU A 288 7.25 13.50 -4.85
C LEU A 288 7.85 13.14 -3.47
N VAL A 289 9.09 13.58 -3.22
CA VAL A 289 9.78 13.32 -1.94
C VAL A 289 9.04 13.98 -0.79
N PHE A 290 8.60 15.23 -0.95
CA PHE A 290 7.84 15.95 0.07
C PHE A 290 6.54 15.19 0.43
N SER A 291 5.76 14.79 -0.58
CA SER A 291 4.51 14.04 -0.36
C SER A 291 4.74 12.73 0.40
N GLY A 292 5.81 12.01 0.07
CA GLY A 292 6.18 10.78 0.77
C GLY A 292 6.65 11.03 2.20
N VAL A 293 7.55 12.00 2.40
CA VAL A 293 8.12 12.32 3.72
C VAL A 293 7.05 12.81 4.69
N ILE A 294 6.15 13.71 4.27
CA ILE A 294 5.02 14.15 5.10
C ILE A 294 4.16 12.97 5.51
N GLY A 295 3.83 12.07 4.58
CA GLY A 295 3.04 10.87 4.89
C GLY A 295 3.71 9.96 5.92
N ILE A 296 5.03 9.75 5.80
CA ILE A 296 5.81 8.97 6.77
C ILE A 296 5.83 9.65 8.15
N ILE A 297 6.10 10.95 8.19
CA ILE A 297 6.13 11.72 9.45
C ILE A 297 4.76 11.65 10.15
N CYS A 298 3.68 11.91 9.42
CA CYS A 298 2.33 11.83 9.97
C CYS A 298 1.97 10.43 10.45
N SER A 299 2.37 9.38 9.70
CA SER A 299 2.16 7.99 10.12
C SER A 299 2.89 7.68 11.43
N TYR A 300 4.15 8.12 11.55
CA TYR A 300 4.95 7.94 12.76
C TYR A 300 4.43 8.75 13.93
N PHE A 301 3.96 9.97 13.69
CA PHE A 301 3.30 10.78 14.72
C PHE A 301 2.12 10.01 15.32
N ILE A 302 1.24 9.45 14.48
CA ILE A 302 0.09 8.67 14.94
C ILE A 302 0.54 7.44 15.72
N GLN A 303 1.48 6.66 15.23
CA GLN A 303 1.97 5.48 15.97
C GLN A 303 2.60 5.87 17.31
N TYR A 304 3.43 6.90 17.33
CA TYR A 304 4.15 7.30 18.55
C TYR A 304 3.21 7.77 19.65
N PHE A 305 2.22 8.58 19.30
CA PHE A 305 1.31 9.16 20.29
C PHE A 305 0.12 8.26 20.64
N TYR A 306 -0.36 7.45 19.72
CA TYR A 306 -1.56 6.64 19.91
C TYR A 306 -1.28 5.14 20.03
N SER A 307 -0.03 4.72 20.03
CA SER A 307 0.39 3.31 20.22
C SER A 307 -0.39 2.28 19.41
N VAL A 308 -0.82 2.67 18.21
CA VAL A 308 -1.42 1.75 17.25
C VAL A 308 -0.39 0.75 16.75
N ASN A 309 -0.83 -0.32 16.13
CA ASN A 309 0.03 -1.38 15.60
C ASN A 309 1.28 -0.84 14.90
N ALA A 310 2.41 -1.52 15.13
CA ALA A 310 3.70 -1.14 14.58
C ALA A 310 3.61 -0.89 13.06
N ILE A 311 4.09 0.30 12.64
CA ILE A 311 4.08 0.69 11.24
C ILE A 311 5.18 -0.06 10.52
N ASP A 312 4.77 -0.80 9.49
CA ASP A 312 5.65 -1.60 8.65
C ASP A 312 5.68 -1.08 7.20
N TYR A 313 6.47 -1.75 6.36
CA TYR A 313 6.60 -1.48 4.93
C TYR A 313 5.23 -1.38 4.21
N ARG A 314 4.23 -2.13 4.66
CA ARG A 314 2.90 -2.19 4.06
C ARG A 314 2.14 -0.89 4.28
N LEU A 315 2.09 -0.46 5.55
CA LEU A 315 1.40 0.77 5.93
C LEU A 315 2.07 2.01 5.33
N LEU A 316 3.40 1.98 5.18
CA LEU A 316 4.18 3.06 4.58
C LEU A 316 4.27 2.99 3.05
N ALA A 317 3.78 1.92 2.41
CA ALA A 317 3.90 1.76 0.95
C ALA A 317 3.38 2.95 0.13
N PRO A 318 2.21 3.53 0.40
CA PRO A 318 1.72 4.68 -0.36
C PRO A 318 2.68 5.89 -0.29
N PHE A 319 3.36 6.05 0.84
CA PHE A 319 4.27 7.18 1.11
C PHE A 319 5.71 6.90 0.70
N SER A 320 6.17 5.67 0.83
CA SER A 320 7.52 5.28 0.37
C SER A 320 7.60 5.20 -1.16
N PHE A 321 6.50 4.86 -1.84
CA PHE A 321 6.44 4.73 -3.30
C PHE A 321 6.92 5.99 -4.05
N PRO A 322 6.46 7.23 -3.77
CA PRO A 322 6.97 8.43 -4.42
C PRO A 322 8.46 8.69 -4.13
N ILE A 323 8.95 8.32 -2.94
CA ILE A 323 10.36 8.45 -2.59
C ILE A 323 11.20 7.46 -3.42
N TRP A 324 10.76 6.20 -3.53
CA TRP A 324 11.39 5.18 -4.36
C TRP A 324 11.47 5.58 -5.84
N LEU A 325 10.44 6.24 -6.40
CA LEU A 325 10.46 6.75 -7.78
C LEU A 325 11.64 7.70 -8.01
N VAL A 326 11.82 8.66 -7.11
CA VAL A 326 12.91 9.63 -7.21
C VAL A 326 14.26 8.96 -6.95
N TYR A 327 14.36 8.07 -5.98
CA TYR A 327 15.57 7.36 -5.64
C TYR A 327 16.06 6.48 -6.79
N PHE A 328 15.21 5.62 -7.36
CA PHE A 328 15.59 4.80 -8.51
C PHE A 328 15.98 5.63 -9.74
N LYS A 329 15.35 6.78 -9.94
CA LYS A 329 15.78 7.71 -10.99
C LYS A 329 17.21 8.18 -10.75
N LYS A 330 17.58 8.52 -9.50
CA LYS A 330 18.94 8.93 -9.14
C LYS A 330 19.93 7.76 -9.24
N LEU A 331 19.57 6.60 -8.75
CA LEU A 331 20.39 5.39 -8.90
C LEU A 331 20.65 5.06 -10.37
N TYR A 332 19.63 5.13 -11.21
CA TYR A 332 19.78 4.88 -12.64
C TYR A 332 20.68 5.91 -13.33
N GLN A 333 20.65 7.18 -12.88
CA GLN A 333 21.55 8.22 -13.39
C GLN A 333 23.03 7.93 -13.04
N VAL A 334 23.29 7.32 -11.88
CA VAL A 334 24.67 7.03 -11.42
C VAL A 334 25.14 5.67 -11.93
N PHE A 335 24.34 4.62 -11.79
CA PHE A 335 24.74 3.23 -12.04
C PHE A 335 24.21 2.66 -13.38
N GLY A 336 23.38 3.42 -14.08
CA GLY A 336 22.80 2.99 -15.36
C GLY A 336 22.04 1.67 -15.23
N LYS A 337 22.33 0.73 -16.13
CA LYS A 337 21.65 -0.57 -16.19
C LYS A 337 21.93 -1.50 -15.00
N LEU A 338 23.00 -1.28 -14.24
CA LEU A 338 23.29 -2.06 -13.04
C LEU A 338 22.16 -1.93 -12.00
N THR A 339 21.41 -0.83 -12.02
CA THR A 339 20.24 -0.64 -11.16
C THR A 339 19.20 -1.75 -11.31
N TYR A 340 19.06 -2.36 -12.49
CA TYR A 340 18.16 -3.51 -12.70
C TYR A 340 18.59 -4.74 -11.87
N GLY A 341 19.87 -4.84 -11.53
CA GLY A 341 20.38 -5.90 -10.67
C GLY A 341 19.79 -5.88 -9.27
N ILE A 342 19.47 -4.69 -8.72
CA ILE A 342 18.81 -4.55 -7.41
C ILE A 342 17.44 -5.25 -7.44
N THR A 343 16.65 -4.97 -8.46
CA THR A 343 15.32 -5.58 -8.63
C THR A 343 15.41 -7.08 -8.89
N ALA A 344 16.38 -7.51 -9.70
CA ALA A 344 16.60 -8.94 -9.94
C ALA A 344 16.95 -9.68 -8.65
N LEU A 345 17.87 -9.16 -7.83
CA LEU A 345 18.20 -9.71 -6.52
C LEU A 345 17.00 -9.71 -5.57
N SER A 346 16.19 -8.63 -5.58
CA SER A 346 14.98 -8.54 -4.79
C SER A 346 13.94 -9.62 -5.19
N LEU A 347 13.78 -9.88 -6.48
CA LEU A 347 12.91 -10.96 -6.96
C LEU A 347 13.45 -12.34 -6.56
N MET A 348 14.76 -12.54 -6.57
CA MET A 348 15.38 -13.80 -6.11
C MET A 348 15.15 -14.02 -4.61
N THR A 349 15.39 -13.02 -3.78
CA THR A 349 15.09 -13.11 -2.34
C THR A 349 13.60 -13.30 -2.09
N GLY A 350 12.75 -12.59 -2.84
CA GLY A 350 11.31 -12.76 -2.80
C GLY A 350 10.86 -14.18 -3.15
N PHE A 351 11.48 -14.80 -4.14
CA PHE A 351 11.23 -16.20 -4.50
C PHE A 351 11.63 -17.15 -3.35
N ALA A 352 12.82 -16.97 -2.77
CA ALA A 352 13.27 -17.77 -1.64
C ALA A 352 12.29 -17.70 -0.45
N PHE A 353 11.89 -16.49 -0.04
CA PHE A 353 10.92 -16.30 1.05
C PHE A 353 9.52 -16.82 0.69
N THR A 354 9.11 -16.74 -0.57
CA THR A 354 7.84 -17.32 -1.04
C THR A 354 7.86 -18.84 -0.92
N TRP A 355 8.98 -19.46 -1.29
CA TRP A 355 9.16 -20.89 -1.17
C TRP A 355 9.20 -21.35 0.29
N LEU A 356 9.92 -20.63 1.16
CA LEU A 356 10.00 -20.92 2.60
C LEU A 356 8.66 -20.77 3.32
N SER A 357 7.76 -19.91 2.82
CA SER A 357 6.40 -19.71 3.37
C SER A 357 5.33 -20.55 2.68
N LYS A 358 5.74 -21.62 1.99
CA LYS A 358 4.82 -22.53 1.29
C LYS A 358 3.96 -23.30 2.28
N GLY A 359 2.66 -23.40 1.98
CA GLY A 359 1.70 -24.20 2.72
C GLY A 359 0.50 -24.62 1.86
N ASN A 360 -0.44 -25.32 2.45
CA ASN A 360 -1.59 -25.93 1.78
C ASN A 360 -2.87 -25.06 1.89
N TYR A 361 -2.71 -23.75 2.02
CA TYR A 361 -3.84 -22.84 2.27
C TYR A 361 -4.98 -22.97 1.27
N LEU A 362 -4.67 -23.02 -0.02
CA LEU A 362 -5.72 -23.09 -1.06
C LEU A 362 -6.43 -24.44 -1.07
N GLU A 363 -5.73 -25.52 -0.76
CA GLU A 363 -6.31 -26.85 -0.62
C GLU A 363 -7.22 -26.91 0.59
N ASN A 364 -6.74 -26.46 1.75
CA ASN A 364 -7.55 -26.35 2.97
C ASN A 364 -8.79 -25.48 2.75
N ARG A 365 -8.64 -24.33 2.05
CA ARG A 365 -9.76 -23.46 1.69
C ARG A 365 -10.80 -24.19 0.82
N LYS A 366 -10.34 -25.00 -0.15
CA LYS A 366 -11.23 -25.80 -1.01
C LYS A 366 -11.99 -26.86 -0.19
N GLN A 367 -11.32 -27.56 0.73
CA GLN A 367 -11.95 -28.52 1.61
C GLN A 367 -13.01 -27.88 2.51
N ILE A 368 -12.70 -26.72 3.09
CA ILE A 368 -13.68 -25.94 3.89
C ILE A 368 -14.86 -25.51 3.03
N GLN A 369 -14.64 -25.04 1.82
CA GLN A 369 -15.72 -24.68 0.91
C GLN A 369 -16.65 -25.88 0.62
N GLN A 370 -16.09 -27.06 0.38
CA GLN A 370 -16.85 -28.27 0.18
C GLN A 370 -17.64 -28.66 1.45
N PHE A 371 -17.03 -28.56 2.62
CA PHE A 371 -17.68 -28.83 3.90
C PHE A 371 -18.86 -27.89 4.14
N LEU A 372 -18.66 -26.57 4.02
CA LEU A 372 -19.74 -25.59 4.20
C LEU A 372 -20.90 -25.81 3.23
N LYS A 373 -20.61 -26.26 2.00
CA LYS A 373 -21.64 -26.61 1.02
C LYS A 373 -22.42 -27.83 1.42
N LEU A 374 -21.77 -28.89 1.88
CA LEU A 374 -22.43 -30.13 2.34
C LEU A 374 -23.33 -29.88 3.54
N GLU A 375 -22.89 -29.02 4.46
CA GLU A 375 -23.66 -28.66 5.67
C GLU A 375 -24.67 -27.53 5.45
N ASN A 376 -24.81 -27.01 4.22
CA ASN A 376 -25.70 -25.86 3.89
C ASN A 376 -25.38 -24.60 4.72
N LEU A 377 -24.09 -24.34 4.97
CA LEU A 377 -23.59 -23.22 5.77
C LEU A 377 -22.96 -22.09 4.92
N GLU A 378 -22.94 -22.20 3.59
CA GLU A 378 -22.24 -21.26 2.69
C GLU A 378 -22.70 -19.79 2.84
N ASN A 379 -23.99 -19.59 3.15
CA ASN A 379 -24.62 -18.26 3.24
C ASN A 379 -25.25 -18.00 4.63
N LYS A 380 -24.76 -18.69 5.64
CA LYS A 380 -25.26 -18.49 7.01
C LYS A 380 -24.23 -17.76 7.84
N PRO A 381 -24.62 -16.77 8.66
CA PRO A 381 -23.70 -16.12 9.58
C PRO A 381 -23.08 -17.13 10.54
N LEU A 382 -21.76 -17.15 10.63
CA LEU A 382 -21.01 -18.08 11.48
C LEU A 382 -20.43 -17.34 12.67
N LYS A 383 -20.61 -17.89 13.88
CA LYS A 383 -20.00 -17.38 15.11
C LYS A 383 -18.96 -18.34 15.62
N PHE A 384 -17.78 -17.87 15.85
CA PHE A 384 -16.68 -18.64 16.42
C PHE A 384 -16.54 -18.32 17.90
N TYR A 385 -16.49 -19.36 18.73
CA TYR A 385 -16.27 -19.25 20.17
C TYR A 385 -14.85 -19.72 20.50
N MET A 386 -14.10 -18.89 21.23
CA MET A 386 -12.79 -19.23 21.75
C MET A 386 -12.79 -19.09 23.26
N GLU A 387 -12.21 -20.05 23.94
CA GLU A 387 -12.13 -20.07 25.39
C GLU A 387 -10.95 -19.24 25.92
N SER A 388 -9.90 -19.08 25.11
CA SER A 388 -8.74 -18.26 25.42
C SER A 388 -8.05 -17.75 24.16
N GLU A 389 -7.29 -16.65 24.28
CA GLU A 389 -6.47 -16.10 23.19
C GLU A 389 -5.27 -17.00 22.81
N GLU A 390 -4.97 -18.01 23.61
CA GLU A 390 -3.88 -18.97 23.36
C GLU A 390 -4.23 -20.04 22.32
N GLN A 391 -5.51 -20.15 21.91
CA GLN A 391 -5.95 -21.12 20.90
C GLN A 391 -5.66 -20.64 19.46
N LEU A 392 -4.40 -20.40 19.15
CA LEU A 392 -3.95 -19.90 17.86
C LEU A 392 -4.43 -20.74 16.66
N ASP A 393 -4.50 -22.07 16.82
CA ASP A 393 -4.97 -22.95 15.75
C ASP A 393 -6.46 -22.72 15.43
N ARG A 394 -7.29 -22.49 16.42
CA ARG A 394 -8.71 -22.19 16.24
C ARG A 394 -8.91 -20.82 15.57
N ILE A 395 -8.09 -19.83 15.93
CA ILE A 395 -8.08 -18.52 15.27
C ILE A 395 -7.75 -18.67 13.78
N GLN A 396 -6.72 -19.43 13.45
CA GLN A 396 -6.33 -19.67 12.06
C GLN A 396 -7.40 -20.38 11.24
N ILE A 397 -8.09 -21.35 11.84
CA ILE A 397 -9.21 -22.05 11.20
C ILE A 397 -10.39 -21.08 11.00
N ALA A 398 -10.74 -20.25 12.00
CA ALA A 398 -11.79 -19.26 11.88
C ALA A 398 -11.47 -18.22 10.79
N GLU A 399 -10.21 -17.74 10.74
CA GLU A 399 -9.74 -16.85 9.67
C GLU A 399 -9.87 -17.50 8.29
N LEU A 400 -9.50 -18.79 8.17
CA LEU A 400 -9.60 -19.51 6.91
C LEU A 400 -11.05 -19.71 6.46
N ILE A 401 -11.94 -20.08 7.39
CA ILE A 401 -13.38 -20.22 7.12
C ILE A 401 -13.96 -18.86 6.68
N SER A 402 -13.60 -17.77 7.37
CA SER A 402 -14.04 -16.42 7.02
C SER A 402 -13.58 -15.92 5.66
N THR A 403 -12.58 -16.56 5.03
CA THR A 403 -12.23 -16.26 3.63
C THR A 403 -13.11 -16.97 2.60
N VAL A 404 -13.88 -17.97 3.04
CA VAL A 404 -14.86 -18.70 2.20
C VAL A 404 -16.25 -18.16 2.44
N ASN A 405 -16.62 -17.98 3.69
CA ASN A 405 -17.86 -17.38 4.15
C ASN A 405 -17.53 -16.20 5.09
N PRO A 406 -17.54 -14.97 4.60
CA PRO A 406 -17.17 -13.80 5.39
C PRO A 406 -18.29 -13.27 6.32
N ASP A 407 -19.50 -13.91 6.35
CA ASP A 407 -20.63 -13.55 7.20
C ASP A 407 -20.52 -14.01 8.65
#